data_3ecbecb4b4c3e3861a1f98ceb44eb2de
#
_entry.id   3ecbecb4b4c3e3861a1f98ceb44eb2de
#
_cell.length_a   1.000
_cell.length_b   1.000
_cell.length_c   1.000
_cell.angle_alpha   90.00
_cell.angle_beta   90.00
_cell.angle_gamma   90.00
#
_symmetry.space_group_name_H-M   'P 1'
#
loop_
_entity.id
_entity.type
_entity.pdbx_description
1 polymer ?
#
loop_
_entity_poly.entity_id
_entity_poly.type
_entity_poly.pdbx_seq_one_letter_code
_entity_poly.pdbx_strand_id
1 'polypeptide(L)'
;IALGMKLFGQADPVGWRITTAICGVITVLLLCRLAYNLFRNPALTLIAGLFLATDGQAIVMSRTSILDGFLAMFALAAFLCVVKDQQSARPRLMRTLREWDRVTAPRSGWRDLRAFLLARDRRGFAVGPNAGNRPWLLAAGVLCGLAGSVKWSGIYVLALLGLFVAIREITARWEAGHPSPVRGALLAD
;
A
#
# COMPACT_ATOMS: atom_id res chain seq x y z
N ILE A 1 0.89 24.85 6.03
CA ILE A 1 1.42 26.25 5.88
C ILE A 1 0.52 27.21 6.63
N ALA A 2 -0.79 27.32 6.31
CA ALA A 2 -1.72 28.26 6.97
C ALA A 2 -1.74 28.14 8.52
N LEU A 3 -1.64 26.93 9.05
CA LEU A 3 -1.60 26.68 10.49
C LEU A 3 -0.33 27.26 11.14
N GLY A 4 0.83 27.11 10.49
CA GLY A 4 2.08 27.70 10.96
C GLY A 4 2.04 29.23 10.94
N MET A 5 1.51 29.83 9.86
CA MET A 5 1.32 31.28 9.78
C MET A 5 0.35 31.83 10.84
N LYS A 6 -0.66 31.03 11.22
CA LYS A 6 -1.61 31.41 12.28
C LYS A 6 -0.97 31.38 13.68
N LEU A 7 -0.01 30.50 13.92
CA LEU A 7 0.68 30.33 15.20
C LEU A 7 1.84 31.33 15.41
N PHE A 8 2.60 31.59 14.36
CA PHE A 8 3.83 32.41 14.45
C PHE A 8 3.72 33.76 13.76
N GLY A 9 2.58 34.08 13.14
CA GLY A 9 2.37 35.31 12.40
C GLY A 9 2.69 35.17 10.89
N GLN A 10 2.02 36.01 10.07
CA GLN A 10 2.16 35.96 8.60
C GLN A 10 3.48 36.56 8.11
N ALA A 11 4.07 37.49 8.86
CA ALA A 11 5.32 38.15 8.50
C ALA A 11 6.56 37.37 8.92
N ASP A 12 6.43 36.36 9.78
CA ASP A 12 7.56 35.57 10.26
C ASP A 12 7.88 34.42 9.28
N PRO A 13 9.11 34.35 8.72
CA PRO A 13 9.56 33.26 7.88
C PRO A 13 9.45 31.89 8.55
N VAL A 14 9.50 31.81 9.87
CA VAL A 14 9.33 30.55 10.62
C VAL A 14 7.92 30.02 10.48
N GLY A 15 6.91 30.88 10.48
CA GLY A 15 5.51 30.48 10.43
C GLY A 15 5.14 29.63 9.22
N TRP A 16 5.67 29.91 8.04
CA TRP A 16 5.36 29.15 6.83
C TRP A 16 6.37 28.03 6.52
N ARG A 17 7.59 28.09 7.09
CA ARG A 17 8.63 27.06 6.89
C ARG A 17 8.52 25.90 7.86
N ILE A 18 8.07 26.11 9.09
CA ILE A 18 8.05 25.08 10.14
C ILE A 18 7.21 23.84 9.74
N THR A 19 6.10 24.05 9.06
CA THR A 19 5.23 22.96 8.63
C THR A 19 5.92 22.05 7.63
N THR A 20 6.66 22.61 6.67
CA THR A 20 7.41 21.83 5.67
C THR A 20 8.64 21.19 6.28
N ALA A 21 9.30 21.82 7.23
CA ALA A 21 10.41 21.21 7.97
C ALA A 21 9.94 19.97 8.75
N ILE A 22 8.80 20.06 9.44
CA ILE A 22 8.20 18.92 10.13
C ILE A 22 7.85 17.79 9.12
N CYS A 23 7.26 18.13 7.97
CA CYS A 23 6.99 17.14 6.93
C CYS A 23 8.27 16.48 6.41
N GLY A 24 9.36 17.22 6.27
CA GLY A 24 10.66 16.67 5.90
C GLY A 24 11.17 15.63 6.91
N VAL A 25 11.09 15.95 8.21
CA VAL A 25 11.45 15.02 9.29
C VAL A 25 10.56 13.75 9.24
N ILE A 26 9.25 13.94 9.09
CA ILE A 26 8.30 12.81 8.98
C ILE A 26 8.66 11.94 7.78
N THR A 27 9.04 12.54 6.65
CA THR A 27 9.42 11.80 5.43
C THR A 27 10.63 10.91 5.68
N VAL A 28 11.67 11.41 6.37
CA VAL A 28 12.85 10.61 6.75
C VAL A 28 12.45 9.45 7.67
N LEU A 29 11.60 9.70 8.68
CA LEU A 29 11.13 8.66 9.59
C LEU A 29 10.28 7.59 8.87
N LEU A 30 9.43 8.01 7.93
CA LEU A 30 8.64 7.10 7.09
C LEU A 30 9.55 6.23 6.22
N LEU A 31 10.61 6.80 5.62
CA LEU A 31 11.57 6.02 4.85
C LEU A 31 12.32 5.01 5.72
N CYS A 32 12.78 5.42 6.89
CA CYS A 32 13.39 4.48 7.85
C CYS A 32 12.43 3.35 8.20
N ARG A 33 11.16 3.67 8.49
CA ARG A 33 10.15 2.66 8.80
C ARG A 33 9.87 1.72 7.65
N LEU A 34 9.83 2.26 6.43
CA LEU A 34 9.66 1.48 5.21
C LEU A 34 10.85 0.55 4.97
N ALA A 35 12.08 1.07 5.03
CA ALA A 35 13.32 0.29 4.88
C ALA A 35 13.39 -0.84 5.91
N TYR A 36 13.06 -0.57 7.16
CA TYR A 36 13.02 -1.61 8.19
C TYR A 36 11.98 -2.70 7.90
N ASN A 37 10.79 -2.32 7.41
CA ASN A 37 9.76 -3.29 7.06
C ASN A 37 10.15 -4.18 5.86
N LEU A 38 10.92 -3.64 4.91
CA LEU A 38 11.36 -4.36 3.71
C LEU A 38 12.58 -5.26 3.99
N PHE A 39 13.60 -4.72 4.63
CA PHE A 39 14.91 -5.37 4.75
C PHE A 39 15.13 -6.05 6.10
N ARG A 40 14.37 -5.68 7.14
CA ARG A 40 14.55 -6.18 8.52
C ARG A 40 15.98 -6.01 9.05
N ASN A 41 16.73 -5.07 8.50
CA ASN A 41 18.12 -4.80 8.85
C ASN A 41 18.26 -3.36 9.34
N PRO A 42 18.71 -3.14 10.61
CA PRO A 42 18.84 -1.79 11.15
C PRO A 42 19.93 -0.96 10.46
N ALA A 43 21.01 -1.58 9.97
CA ALA A 43 22.07 -0.87 9.28
C ALA A 43 21.57 -0.28 7.93
N LEU A 44 20.84 -1.08 7.13
CA LEU A 44 20.25 -0.59 5.89
C LEU A 44 19.20 0.49 6.15
N THR A 45 18.45 0.37 7.24
CA THR A 45 17.49 1.39 7.67
C THR A 45 18.17 2.71 7.97
N LEU A 46 19.26 2.68 8.72
CA LEU A 46 20.03 3.87 9.07
C LEU A 46 20.63 4.52 7.83
N ILE A 47 21.23 3.72 6.94
CA ILE A 47 21.82 4.21 5.68
C ILE A 47 20.76 4.87 4.80
N ALA A 48 19.59 4.26 4.63
CA ALA A 48 18.50 4.83 3.84
C ALA A 48 18.01 6.16 4.42
N GLY A 49 17.83 6.24 5.73
CA GLY A 49 17.44 7.47 6.42
C GLY A 49 18.49 8.56 6.31
N LEU A 50 19.78 8.21 6.45
CA LEU A 50 20.90 9.14 6.34
C LEU A 50 21.00 9.72 4.92
N PHE A 51 20.89 8.89 3.89
CA PHE A 51 20.94 9.37 2.51
C PHE A 51 19.82 10.38 2.22
N LEU A 52 18.59 10.12 2.66
CA LEU A 52 17.51 11.09 2.47
C LEU A 52 17.72 12.35 3.32
N ALA A 53 18.22 12.21 4.55
CA ALA A 53 18.47 13.35 5.43
C ALA A 53 19.58 14.28 4.95
N THR A 54 20.55 13.73 4.20
CA THR A 54 21.68 14.48 3.62
C THR A 54 21.45 14.86 2.16
N ASP A 55 20.35 14.41 1.55
CA ASP A 55 20.01 14.77 0.17
C ASP A 55 19.71 16.26 0.05
N GLY A 56 20.49 16.94 -0.78
CA GLY A 56 20.37 18.38 -0.99
C GLY A 56 19.00 18.81 -1.51
N GLN A 57 18.36 18.00 -2.36
CA GLN A 57 17.04 18.28 -2.88
C GLN A 57 15.96 18.16 -1.79
N ALA A 58 16.03 17.12 -0.96
CA ALA A 58 15.11 16.94 0.17
C ALA A 58 15.23 18.09 1.18
N ILE A 59 16.45 18.54 1.47
CA ILE A 59 16.72 19.68 2.35
C ILE A 59 16.12 20.97 1.75
N VAL A 60 16.33 21.26 0.48
CA VAL A 60 15.77 22.45 -0.19
C VAL A 60 14.25 22.41 -0.16
N MET A 61 13.62 21.28 -0.52
CA MET A 61 12.15 21.13 -0.51
C MET A 61 11.56 21.34 0.89
N SER A 62 12.22 20.85 1.94
CA SER A 62 11.77 21.01 3.32
C SER A 62 11.89 22.45 3.83
N ARG A 63 12.80 23.27 3.24
CA ARG A 63 13.04 24.66 3.64
C ARG A 63 12.25 25.69 2.84
N THR A 64 11.86 25.38 1.61
CA THR A 64 11.26 26.33 0.67
C THR A 64 9.74 26.27 0.60
N SER A 65 9.10 25.43 1.43
CA SER A 65 7.62 25.26 1.48
C SER A 65 6.99 24.86 0.14
N ILE A 66 7.72 24.08 -0.66
CA ILE A 66 7.24 23.57 -1.94
C ILE A 66 6.24 22.41 -1.67
N LEU A 67 5.17 22.40 -2.45
CA LEU A 67 4.10 21.36 -2.39
C LEU A 67 4.62 19.94 -2.63
N ASP A 68 5.73 19.79 -3.36
CA ASP A 68 6.32 18.48 -3.67
C ASP A 68 6.81 17.73 -2.42
N GLY A 69 7.23 18.44 -1.36
CA GLY A 69 7.58 17.83 -0.08
C GLY A 69 6.39 17.14 0.60
N PHE A 70 5.21 17.76 0.56
CA PHE A 70 3.98 17.17 1.08
C PHE A 70 3.54 15.97 0.22
N LEU A 71 3.62 16.11 -1.10
CA LEU A 71 3.32 15.02 -2.03
C LEU A 71 4.20 13.80 -1.74
N ALA A 72 5.51 13.99 -1.60
CA ALA A 72 6.47 12.93 -1.30
C ALA A 72 6.16 12.24 0.05
N MET A 73 5.83 13.02 1.08
CA MET A 73 5.44 12.49 2.39
C MET A 73 4.20 11.59 2.29
N PHE A 74 3.13 12.07 1.65
CA PHE A 74 1.89 11.28 1.52
C PHE A 74 2.09 10.04 0.62
N ALA A 75 2.84 10.17 -0.47
CA ALA A 75 3.16 9.04 -1.34
C ALA A 75 3.95 7.95 -0.59
N LEU A 76 4.96 8.34 0.20
CA LEU A 76 5.76 7.41 0.99
C LEU A 76 4.94 6.77 2.11
N ALA A 77 4.06 7.53 2.77
CA ALA A 77 3.13 7.01 3.77
C ALA A 77 2.15 6.01 3.16
N ALA A 78 1.59 6.30 1.98
CA ALA A 78 0.71 5.38 1.26
C ALA A 78 1.43 4.09 0.90
N PHE A 79 2.66 4.18 0.40
CA PHE A 79 3.47 3.00 0.09
C PHE A 79 3.76 2.16 1.34
N LEU A 80 4.10 2.79 2.47
CA LEU A 80 4.27 2.10 3.75
C LEU A 80 3.00 1.35 4.17
N CYS A 81 1.81 1.96 3.99
CA CYS A 81 0.54 1.31 4.29
C CYS A 81 0.30 0.10 3.37
N VAL A 82 0.61 0.19 2.08
CA VAL A 82 0.52 -0.94 1.14
C VAL A 82 1.46 -2.08 1.54
N VAL A 83 2.69 -1.78 1.97
CA VAL A 83 3.63 -2.79 2.46
C VAL A 83 3.12 -3.47 3.74
N LYS A 84 2.56 -2.70 4.68
CA LYS A 84 1.95 -3.27 5.90
C LYS A 84 0.72 -4.11 5.59
N ASP A 85 -0.12 -3.67 4.65
CA ASP A 85 -1.23 -4.46 4.17
C ASP A 85 -0.76 -5.80 3.61
N GLN A 86 0.29 -5.80 2.78
CA GLN A 86 0.89 -7.02 2.27
C GLN A 86 1.32 -7.98 3.37
N GLN A 87 1.97 -7.47 4.42
CA GLN A 87 2.45 -8.29 5.52
C GLN A 87 1.30 -8.89 6.35
N SER A 88 0.16 -8.22 6.44
CA SER A 88 -1.00 -8.66 7.21
C SER A 88 -2.03 -9.44 6.40
N ALA A 89 -2.31 -9.03 5.16
CA ALA A 89 -3.36 -9.62 4.33
C ALA A 89 -2.91 -10.88 3.59
N ARG A 90 -1.66 -10.91 3.08
CA ARG A 90 -1.15 -12.07 2.33
C ARG A 90 -1.21 -13.39 3.11
N PRO A 91 -0.76 -13.49 4.37
CA PRO A 91 -0.87 -14.74 5.13
C PRO A 91 -2.31 -15.16 5.42
N ARG A 92 -3.23 -14.19 5.59
CA ARG A 92 -4.66 -14.49 5.75
C ARG A 92 -5.25 -15.04 4.45
N LEU A 93 -5.01 -14.36 3.33
CA LEU A 93 -5.47 -14.79 2.02
C LEU A 93 -4.95 -16.19 1.67
N MET A 94 -3.67 -16.46 1.90
CA MET A 94 -3.08 -17.77 1.64
C MET A 94 -3.68 -18.88 2.51
N ARG A 95 -4.05 -18.60 3.76
CA ARG A 95 -4.75 -19.57 4.62
C ARG A 95 -6.14 -19.87 4.08
N THR A 96 -6.91 -18.85 3.78
CA THR A 96 -8.29 -19.01 3.26
C THR A 96 -8.31 -19.67 1.89
N LEU A 97 -7.36 -19.38 1.01
CA LEU A 97 -7.20 -20.05 -0.29
C LEU A 97 -6.88 -21.54 -0.12
N ARG A 98 -5.97 -21.91 0.80
CA ARG A 98 -5.64 -23.32 1.08
C ARG A 98 -6.83 -24.07 1.71
N GLU A 99 -7.59 -23.42 2.58
CA GLU A 99 -8.81 -24.01 3.16
C GLU A 99 -9.87 -24.21 2.08
N TRP A 100 -10.04 -23.22 1.19
CA TRP A 100 -10.97 -23.30 0.07
C TRP A 100 -10.59 -24.43 -0.89
N ASP A 101 -9.31 -24.57 -1.22
CA ASP A 101 -8.78 -25.67 -2.06
C ASP A 101 -9.02 -27.04 -1.41
N ARG A 102 -8.80 -27.19 -0.10
CA ARG A 102 -9.07 -28.43 0.64
C ARG A 102 -10.56 -28.83 0.63
N VAL A 103 -11.44 -27.84 0.67
CA VAL A 103 -12.90 -28.08 0.68
C VAL A 103 -13.42 -28.37 -0.75
N THR A 104 -12.81 -27.77 -1.76
CA THR A 104 -13.22 -27.90 -3.15
C THR A 104 -12.47 -28.98 -3.91
N ALA A 105 -11.33 -29.48 -3.40
CA ALA A 105 -10.57 -30.55 -4.03
C ALA A 105 -11.42 -31.84 -4.11
N PRO A 106 -11.46 -32.51 -5.26
CA PRO A 106 -12.21 -33.76 -5.41
C PRO A 106 -11.58 -34.85 -4.52
N ARG A 107 -12.33 -35.33 -3.55
CA ARG A 107 -12.00 -36.52 -2.80
C ARG A 107 -12.16 -37.71 -3.76
N SER A 108 -11.11 -38.50 -3.93
CA SER A 108 -10.93 -39.60 -4.88
C SER A 108 -12.19 -40.35 -5.32
N GLY A 109 -12.66 -40.07 -6.55
CA GLY A 109 -13.74 -40.80 -7.19
C GLY A 109 -14.28 -40.09 -8.45
N TRP A 110 -14.59 -40.83 -9.51
CA TRP A 110 -15.16 -40.25 -10.73
C TRP A 110 -16.49 -39.50 -10.50
N ARG A 111 -17.25 -39.86 -9.48
CA ARG A 111 -18.48 -39.18 -9.09
C ARG A 111 -18.23 -37.80 -8.50
N ASP A 112 -17.17 -37.67 -7.71
CA ASP A 112 -16.77 -36.39 -7.08
C ASP A 112 -16.14 -35.46 -8.12
N LEU A 113 -15.42 -35.99 -9.10
CA LEU A 113 -14.90 -35.18 -10.20
C LEU A 113 -16.05 -34.57 -11.03
N ARG A 114 -17.09 -35.34 -11.34
CA ARG A 114 -18.30 -34.80 -12.01
C ARG A 114 -19.02 -33.76 -11.16
N ALA A 115 -19.20 -34.04 -9.88
CA ALA A 115 -19.80 -33.08 -8.93
C ALA A 115 -18.95 -31.81 -8.81
N PHE A 116 -17.62 -31.95 -8.79
CA PHE A 116 -16.69 -30.82 -8.78
C PHE A 116 -16.78 -29.99 -10.07
N LEU A 117 -16.80 -30.62 -11.23
CA LEU A 117 -16.92 -29.93 -12.52
C LEU A 117 -18.28 -29.22 -12.66
N LEU A 118 -19.37 -29.86 -12.22
CA LEU A 118 -20.70 -29.27 -12.23
C LEU A 118 -20.88 -28.19 -11.16
N ALA A 119 -20.26 -28.33 -9.99
CA ALA A 119 -20.23 -27.31 -8.96
C ALA A 119 -19.35 -26.12 -9.35
N ARG A 120 -18.28 -26.36 -10.10
CA ARG A 120 -17.44 -25.34 -10.70
C ARG A 120 -18.22 -24.51 -11.71
N ASP A 121 -19.11 -25.11 -12.48
CA ASP A 121 -19.94 -24.43 -13.47
C ASP A 121 -21.09 -23.61 -12.81
N ARG A 122 -21.70 -24.15 -11.76
CA ARG A 122 -22.81 -23.48 -11.04
C ARG A 122 -22.37 -22.44 -10.03
N ARG A 123 -21.26 -22.62 -9.36
CA ARG A 123 -20.64 -21.59 -8.51
C ARG A 123 -19.75 -20.67 -9.32
N GLY A 124 -19.96 -20.75 -10.60
CA GLY A 124 -19.48 -20.00 -11.72
C GLY A 124 -18.37 -19.08 -11.39
N PHE A 125 -17.22 -19.61 -10.99
CA PHE A 125 -16.21 -18.66 -10.69
C PHE A 125 -16.60 -17.76 -9.50
N ALA A 126 -17.06 -18.45 -8.45
CA ALA A 126 -17.18 -17.77 -7.17
C ALA A 126 -15.93 -16.94 -7.00
N VAL A 127 -16.16 -15.71 -6.69
CA VAL A 127 -15.21 -14.64 -6.47
C VAL A 127 -14.20 -15.06 -5.39
N GLY A 128 -13.86 -16.21 -5.13
CA GLY A 128 -12.88 -16.74 -4.18
C GLY A 128 -12.98 -16.14 -2.77
N PRO A 129 -12.19 -16.63 -1.83
CA PRO A 129 -12.19 -16.08 -0.48
C PRO A 129 -11.61 -14.67 -0.46
N ASN A 130 -12.26 -13.79 0.31
CA ASN A 130 -11.83 -12.43 0.57
C ASN A 130 -10.67 -12.43 1.59
N ALA A 131 -9.73 -11.50 1.46
CA ALA A 131 -8.65 -11.27 2.42
C ALA A 131 -9.16 -10.71 3.77
N GLY A 132 -10.45 -10.36 3.87
CA GLY A 132 -11.09 -9.77 5.04
C GLY A 132 -10.84 -8.27 5.17
N ASN A 133 -11.02 -7.73 6.38
CA ASN A 133 -10.86 -6.30 6.63
C ASN A 133 -9.40 -5.85 6.41
N ARG A 134 -9.22 -4.84 5.53
CA ARG A 134 -7.92 -4.30 5.08
C ARG A 134 -7.76 -2.82 5.44
N PRO A 135 -7.63 -2.47 6.71
CA PRO A 135 -7.57 -1.08 7.16
C PRO A 135 -6.34 -0.34 6.60
N TRP A 136 -5.25 -1.05 6.36
CA TRP A 136 -4.04 -0.45 5.78
C TRP A 136 -4.22 -0.07 4.31
N LEU A 137 -5.00 -0.82 3.56
CA LEU A 137 -5.32 -0.47 2.17
C LEU A 137 -6.24 0.74 2.10
N LEU A 138 -7.23 0.83 2.99
CA LEU A 138 -8.07 2.03 3.12
C LEU A 138 -7.23 3.26 3.50
N ALA A 139 -6.32 3.12 4.47
CA ALA A 139 -5.40 4.19 4.85
C ALA A 139 -4.51 4.62 3.66
N ALA A 140 -4.02 3.68 2.85
CA ALA A 140 -3.26 3.98 1.63
C ALA A 140 -4.10 4.78 0.64
N GLY A 141 -5.36 4.41 0.42
CA GLY A 141 -6.29 5.14 -0.45
C GLY A 141 -6.51 6.59 0.00
N VAL A 142 -6.74 6.79 1.30
CA VAL A 142 -6.88 8.14 1.88
C VAL A 142 -5.61 8.96 1.68
N LEU A 143 -4.43 8.38 1.92
CA LEU A 143 -3.14 9.06 1.73
C LEU A 143 -2.87 9.39 0.26
N CYS A 144 -3.26 8.53 -0.67
CA CYS A 144 -3.21 8.83 -2.10
C CYS A 144 -4.16 9.98 -2.48
N GLY A 145 -5.36 10.01 -1.89
CA GLY A 145 -6.31 11.13 -2.05
C GLY A 145 -5.72 12.45 -1.54
N LEU A 146 -5.07 12.43 -0.38
CA LEU A 146 -4.35 13.59 0.15
C LEU A 146 -3.18 14.01 -0.76
N ALA A 147 -2.42 13.06 -1.30
CA ALA A 147 -1.37 13.35 -2.28
C ALA A 147 -1.93 14.03 -3.54
N GLY A 148 -3.06 13.54 -4.05
CA GLY A 148 -3.77 14.12 -5.19
C GLY A 148 -4.33 15.51 -4.91
N SER A 149 -4.75 15.80 -3.68
CA SER A 149 -5.23 17.13 -3.29
C SER A 149 -4.11 18.17 -3.18
N VAL A 150 -2.88 17.72 -2.89
CA VAL A 150 -1.69 18.59 -2.88
C VAL A 150 -1.28 18.97 -4.30
N LYS A 151 -1.20 17.98 -5.17
CA LYS A 151 -0.81 18.17 -6.57
C LYS A 151 -1.45 17.06 -7.41
N TRP A 152 -1.99 17.42 -8.56
CA TRP A 152 -2.68 16.46 -9.45
C TRP A 152 -1.80 15.26 -9.83
N SER A 153 -0.47 15.40 -9.84
CA SER A 153 0.48 14.30 -10.03
C SER A 153 0.37 13.17 -8.98
N GLY A 154 -0.30 13.40 -7.86
CA GLY A 154 -0.67 12.36 -6.89
C GLY A 154 -1.54 11.24 -7.49
N ILE A 155 -2.25 11.52 -8.60
CA ILE A 155 -3.01 10.51 -9.34
C ILE A 155 -2.09 9.41 -9.89
N TYR A 156 -0.88 9.75 -10.33
CA TYR A 156 0.10 8.74 -10.77
C TYR A 156 0.54 7.82 -9.63
N VAL A 157 0.68 8.37 -8.42
CA VAL A 157 0.98 7.57 -7.23
C VAL A 157 -0.15 6.57 -6.95
N LEU A 158 -1.40 7.04 -6.99
CA LEU A 158 -2.58 6.19 -6.83
C LEU A 158 -2.62 5.09 -7.90
N ALA A 159 -2.42 5.44 -9.18
CA ALA A 159 -2.43 4.50 -10.29
C ALA A 159 -1.33 3.42 -10.14
N LEU A 160 -0.11 3.82 -9.81
CA LEU A 160 1.01 2.90 -9.62
C LEU A 160 0.81 1.98 -8.42
N LEU A 161 0.37 2.50 -7.29
CA LEU A 161 0.11 1.69 -6.09
C LEU A 161 -1.11 0.78 -6.29
N GLY A 162 -2.17 1.26 -6.95
CA GLY A 162 -3.33 0.46 -7.31
C GLY A 162 -2.96 -0.70 -8.24
N LEU A 163 -2.18 -0.42 -9.29
CA LEU A 163 -1.66 -1.44 -10.19
C LEU A 163 -0.77 -2.45 -9.45
N PHE A 164 0.11 -1.98 -8.59
CA PHE A 164 0.96 -2.85 -7.77
C PHE A 164 0.13 -3.78 -6.88
N VAL A 165 -0.90 -3.26 -6.21
CA VAL A 165 -1.82 -4.06 -5.38
C VAL A 165 -2.56 -5.09 -6.24
N ALA A 166 -3.09 -4.69 -7.40
CA ALA A 166 -3.82 -5.57 -8.32
C ALA A 166 -2.92 -6.71 -8.83
N ILE A 167 -1.72 -6.41 -9.31
CA ILE A 167 -0.76 -7.43 -9.76
C ILE A 167 -0.43 -8.40 -8.63
N ARG A 168 -0.19 -7.89 -7.43
CA ARG A 168 0.12 -8.69 -6.26
C ARG A 168 -1.01 -9.65 -5.89
N GLU A 169 -2.26 -9.18 -5.91
CA GLU A 169 -3.44 -10.01 -5.62
C GLU A 169 -3.63 -11.11 -6.68
N ILE A 170 -3.44 -10.76 -7.94
CA ILE A 170 -3.52 -11.71 -9.06
C ILE A 170 -2.44 -12.79 -8.92
N THR A 171 -1.20 -12.39 -8.66
CA THR A 171 -0.09 -13.35 -8.50
C THR A 171 -0.28 -14.25 -7.29
N ALA A 172 -0.74 -13.72 -6.15
CA ALA A 172 -1.02 -14.52 -4.96
C ALA A 172 -2.10 -15.59 -5.21
N ARG A 173 -3.15 -15.24 -5.94
CA ARG A 173 -4.22 -16.19 -6.32
C ARG A 173 -3.77 -17.18 -7.38
N TRP A 174 -2.89 -16.75 -8.27
CA TRP A 174 -2.30 -17.64 -9.28
C TRP A 174 -1.37 -18.68 -8.65
N GLU A 175 -0.49 -18.25 -7.74
CA GLU A 175 0.37 -19.14 -6.94
C GLU A 175 -0.44 -20.19 -6.14
N ALA A 176 -1.63 -19.80 -5.68
CA ALA A 176 -2.54 -20.69 -4.97
C ALA A 176 -3.37 -21.62 -5.88
N GLY A 177 -3.18 -21.57 -7.22
CA GLY A 177 -3.90 -22.41 -8.16
C GLY A 177 -5.37 -22.03 -8.37
N HIS A 178 -5.78 -20.81 -8.07
CA HIS A 178 -7.16 -20.36 -8.23
C HIS A 178 -7.56 -20.36 -9.74
N PRO A 179 -8.71 -20.93 -10.14
CA PRO A 179 -9.09 -21.08 -11.54
C PRO A 179 -9.34 -19.76 -12.28
N SER A 180 -9.63 -18.67 -11.55
CA SER A 180 -9.86 -17.35 -12.13
C SER A 180 -9.19 -16.25 -11.28
N PRO A 181 -7.86 -16.13 -11.28
CA PRO A 181 -7.13 -15.24 -10.37
C PRO A 181 -7.49 -13.75 -10.57
N VAL A 182 -7.71 -13.34 -11.84
CA VAL A 182 -8.05 -11.94 -12.17
C VAL A 182 -9.43 -11.56 -11.64
N ARG A 183 -10.46 -12.40 -11.89
CA ARG A 183 -11.80 -12.12 -11.39
C ARG A 183 -11.86 -12.15 -9.87
N GLY A 184 -11.16 -13.11 -9.25
CA GLY A 184 -11.04 -13.18 -7.80
C GLY A 184 -10.38 -11.95 -7.20
N ALA A 185 -9.36 -11.39 -7.82
CA ALA A 185 -8.68 -10.19 -7.35
C ALA A 185 -9.53 -8.91 -7.48
N LEU A 186 -10.38 -8.82 -8.52
CA LEU A 186 -11.16 -7.61 -8.79
C LEU A 186 -12.52 -7.59 -8.08
N LEU A 187 -13.09 -8.74 -7.75
CA LEU A 187 -14.46 -8.86 -7.25
C LEU A 187 -14.56 -9.39 -5.82
N ALA A 188 -13.49 -9.98 -5.24
CA ALA A 188 -13.52 -10.55 -3.89
C ALA A 188 -13.08 -9.55 -2.81
N ASP A 189 -12.30 -8.55 -3.15
CA ASP A 189 -11.74 -7.54 -2.27
C ASP A 189 -12.29 -6.14 -2.63
#